data_5d8f4c53038061b8489769fbed6499c7
#
_entry.id   5d8f4c53038061b8489769fbed6499c7
#
_cell.length_a   1.000
_cell.length_b   1.000
_cell.length_c   1.000
_cell.angle_alpha   90.00
_cell.angle_beta   90.00
_cell.angle_gamma   90.00
#
_symmetry.space_group_name_H-M   'P 1'
#
loop_
_entity.id
_entity.type
_entity.pdbx_description
1 polymer ?
#
loop_
_entity_poly.entity_id
_entity_poly.type
_entity_poly.pdbx_seq_one_letter_code
_entity_poly.pdbx_strand_id
1 'polypeptide(L)'
;MKNKKMSTILTGAILVVIATCIALLYIIASKSLTQQMKNSEMEALHNSLSVETSIIQEYIYHQEDLLIAFANETEVIDFLKDPANEEKRVMAQQHTESYYSRLDNWEGLYIGEWNTHIIAHSDINVVGMTTREGDYLKELQDAMLERNGLYNAGIIVSPASGKLILSLYC
;
A
#
# COMPACT_ATOMS: atom_id res chain seq x y z
N MET A 1 79.36 -6.41 -28.73
CA MET A 1 78.67 -5.71 -27.62
C MET A 1 77.41 -4.95 -28.10
N LYS A 2 77.24 -4.49 -29.32
CA LYS A 2 76.06 -3.73 -29.82
C LYS A 2 74.77 -4.56 -29.84
N ASN A 3 74.81 -5.86 -30.21
CA ASN A 3 73.63 -6.72 -30.32
C ASN A 3 72.99 -7.06 -28.99
N LYS A 4 73.69 -7.16 -27.86
CA LYS A 4 73.18 -7.44 -26.54
C LYS A 4 72.31 -6.23 -26.01
N LYS A 5 72.80 -5.01 -26.23
CA LYS A 5 72.04 -3.80 -25.82
C LYS A 5 70.71 -3.66 -26.59
N MET A 6 70.69 -3.97 -27.88
CA MET A 6 69.53 -3.90 -28.74
C MET A 6 68.46 -4.94 -28.34
N SER A 7 68.88 -6.16 -28.03
CA SER A 7 67.98 -7.22 -27.53
C SER A 7 67.38 -6.86 -26.21
N THR A 8 68.07 -6.26 -25.24
CA THR A 8 67.56 -5.84 -23.94
C THR A 8 66.54 -4.71 -24.07
N ILE A 9 66.77 -3.74 -24.97
CA ILE A 9 65.82 -2.65 -25.23
C ILE A 9 64.56 -3.19 -25.89
N LEU A 10 64.66 -4.10 -26.83
CA LEU A 10 63.49 -4.72 -27.49
C LEU A 10 62.67 -5.56 -26.50
N THR A 11 63.31 -6.36 -25.65
CA THR A 11 62.60 -7.14 -24.60
C THR A 11 61.90 -6.20 -23.59
N GLY A 12 62.55 -5.13 -23.18
CA GLY A 12 61.93 -4.13 -22.29
C GLY A 12 60.69 -3.44 -22.93
N ALA A 13 60.79 -3.08 -24.21
CA ALA A 13 59.63 -2.50 -24.92
C ALA A 13 58.45 -3.47 -25.01
N ILE A 14 58.72 -4.75 -25.31
CA ILE A 14 57.64 -5.77 -25.35
C ILE A 14 56.97 -5.94 -23.99
N LEU A 15 57.77 -5.99 -22.91
CA LEU A 15 57.19 -6.11 -21.56
C LEU A 15 56.33 -4.90 -21.18
N VAL A 16 56.71 -3.71 -21.55
CA VAL A 16 55.89 -2.48 -21.32
C VAL A 16 54.57 -2.57 -22.10
N VAL A 17 54.61 -3.00 -23.36
CA VAL A 17 53.38 -3.17 -24.16
C VAL A 17 52.45 -4.22 -23.54
N ILE A 18 52.99 -5.35 -23.11
CA ILE A 18 52.19 -6.39 -22.45
C ILE A 18 51.56 -5.86 -21.16
N ALA A 19 52.33 -5.18 -20.33
CA ALA A 19 51.83 -4.61 -19.07
C ALA A 19 50.72 -3.58 -19.30
N THR A 20 50.85 -2.72 -20.31
CA THR A 20 49.78 -1.75 -20.66
C THR A 20 48.54 -2.43 -21.20
N CYS A 21 48.65 -3.46 -22.01
CA CYS A 21 47.50 -4.26 -22.48
C CYS A 21 46.75 -4.93 -21.32
N ILE A 22 47.49 -5.54 -20.38
CA ILE A 22 46.91 -6.18 -19.19
C ILE A 22 46.15 -5.12 -18.33
N ALA A 23 46.77 -3.97 -18.10
CA ALA A 23 46.12 -2.88 -17.34
C ALA A 23 44.85 -2.38 -18.00
N LEU A 24 44.86 -2.21 -19.33
CA LEU A 24 43.66 -1.81 -20.07
C LEU A 24 42.53 -2.85 -19.99
N LEU A 25 42.87 -4.12 -20.18
CA LEU A 25 41.91 -5.22 -20.05
C LEU A 25 41.30 -5.29 -18.63
N TYR A 26 42.12 -5.10 -17.60
CA TYR A 26 41.65 -5.05 -16.22
C TYR A 26 40.67 -3.90 -15.97
N ILE A 27 40.95 -2.70 -16.49
CA ILE A 27 40.08 -1.56 -16.36
C ILE A 27 38.74 -1.80 -17.07
N ILE A 28 38.75 -2.36 -18.27
CA ILE A 28 37.54 -2.66 -19.04
C ILE A 28 36.72 -3.74 -18.33
N ALA A 29 37.34 -4.83 -17.90
CA ALA A 29 36.66 -5.91 -17.18
C ALA A 29 36.08 -5.44 -15.86
N SER A 30 36.83 -4.64 -15.11
CA SER A 30 36.34 -4.06 -13.83
C SER A 30 35.13 -3.16 -14.01
N LYS A 31 35.13 -2.26 -15.01
CA LYS A 31 34.00 -1.42 -15.33
C LYS A 31 32.78 -2.22 -15.80
N SER A 32 33.01 -3.23 -16.65
CA SER A 32 31.93 -4.09 -17.13
C SER A 32 31.29 -4.88 -15.98
N LEU A 33 32.08 -5.44 -15.09
CA LEU A 33 31.61 -6.19 -13.93
C LEU A 33 30.81 -5.29 -12.97
N THR A 34 31.32 -4.09 -12.66
CA THR A 34 30.63 -3.13 -11.81
C THR A 34 29.28 -2.72 -12.41
N GLN A 35 29.23 -2.50 -13.72
CA GLN A 35 27.98 -2.15 -14.39
C GLN A 35 26.97 -3.31 -14.38
N GLN A 36 27.42 -4.54 -14.60
CA GLN A 36 26.56 -5.73 -14.52
C GLN A 36 26.00 -5.93 -13.11
N MET A 37 26.86 -5.81 -12.08
CA MET A 37 26.41 -5.89 -10.68
C MET A 37 25.35 -4.85 -10.37
N LYS A 38 25.60 -3.58 -10.74
CA LYS A 38 24.63 -2.50 -10.53
C LYS A 38 23.30 -2.76 -11.24
N ASN A 39 23.33 -3.25 -12.47
CA ASN A 39 22.10 -3.58 -13.21
C ASN A 39 21.34 -4.72 -12.54
N SER A 40 22.05 -5.78 -12.10
CA SER A 40 21.44 -6.91 -11.39
C SER A 40 20.83 -6.52 -10.05
N GLU A 41 21.50 -5.64 -9.28
CA GLU A 41 20.97 -5.11 -8.02
C GLU A 41 19.72 -4.25 -8.25
N MET A 42 19.72 -3.41 -9.29
CA MET A 42 18.55 -2.58 -9.66
C MET A 42 17.36 -3.46 -10.11
N GLU A 43 17.62 -4.51 -10.88
CA GLU A 43 16.58 -5.44 -11.30
C GLU A 43 16.01 -6.23 -10.12
N ALA A 44 16.85 -6.71 -9.21
CA ALA A 44 16.42 -7.38 -7.99
C ALA A 44 15.58 -6.46 -7.10
N LEU A 45 15.98 -5.20 -6.94
CA LEU A 45 15.23 -4.21 -6.18
C LEU A 45 13.88 -3.90 -6.83
N HIS A 46 13.85 -3.73 -8.16
CA HIS A 46 12.61 -3.49 -8.89
C HIS A 46 11.63 -4.65 -8.77
N ASN A 47 12.12 -5.88 -8.88
CA ASN A 47 11.31 -7.09 -8.70
C ASN A 47 10.77 -7.19 -7.27
N SER A 48 11.59 -6.90 -6.26
CA SER A 48 11.15 -6.89 -4.85
C SER A 48 10.04 -5.86 -4.62
N LEU A 49 10.22 -4.62 -5.09
CA LEU A 49 9.22 -3.57 -4.99
C LEU A 49 7.91 -3.94 -5.71
N SER A 50 8.00 -4.58 -6.87
CA SER A 50 6.81 -5.04 -7.61
C SER A 50 6.02 -6.09 -6.82
N VAL A 51 6.71 -7.05 -6.21
CA VAL A 51 6.08 -8.08 -5.37
C VAL A 51 5.44 -7.47 -4.12
N GLU A 52 6.15 -6.59 -3.43
CA GLU A 52 5.62 -5.91 -2.24
C GLU A 52 4.39 -5.05 -2.57
N THR A 53 4.42 -4.32 -3.70
CA THR A 53 3.27 -3.55 -4.18
C THR A 53 2.06 -4.44 -4.46
N SER A 54 2.28 -5.60 -5.08
CA SER A 54 1.20 -6.55 -5.37
C SER A 54 0.58 -7.11 -4.09
N ILE A 55 1.40 -7.43 -3.08
CA ILE A 55 0.91 -7.91 -1.77
C ILE A 55 0.06 -6.85 -1.07
N ILE A 56 0.50 -5.60 -1.09
CA ILE A 56 -0.26 -4.48 -0.50
C ILE A 56 -1.59 -4.28 -1.25
N GLN A 57 -1.56 -4.34 -2.58
CA GLN A 57 -2.76 -4.22 -3.40
C GLN A 57 -3.78 -5.34 -3.12
N GLU A 58 -3.32 -6.59 -3.04
CA GLU A 58 -4.16 -7.74 -2.71
C GLU A 58 -4.76 -7.61 -1.30
N TYR A 59 -3.95 -7.15 -0.34
CA TYR A 59 -4.44 -6.86 1.01
C TYR A 59 -5.55 -5.81 1.00
N ILE A 60 -5.38 -4.70 0.27
CA ILE A 60 -6.39 -3.64 0.18
C ILE A 60 -7.68 -4.19 -0.45
N TYR A 61 -7.60 -4.91 -1.56
CA TYR A 61 -8.76 -5.51 -2.20
C TYR A 61 -9.51 -6.46 -1.27
N HIS A 62 -8.78 -7.25 -0.50
CA HIS A 62 -9.41 -8.13 0.50
C HIS A 62 -10.18 -7.32 1.57
N GLN A 63 -9.63 -6.20 2.05
CA GLN A 63 -10.35 -5.34 3.01
C GLN A 63 -11.59 -4.69 2.37
N GLU A 64 -11.51 -4.28 1.11
CA GLU A 64 -12.63 -3.75 0.34
C GLU A 64 -13.75 -4.80 0.19
N ASP A 65 -13.40 -6.04 -0.14
CA ASP A 65 -14.36 -7.15 -0.24
C ASP A 65 -15.05 -7.45 1.10
N LEU A 66 -14.31 -7.41 2.21
CA LEU A 66 -14.89 -7.60 3.54
C LEU A 66 -15.89 -6.48 3.89
N LEU A 67 -15.58 -5.23 3.54
CA LEU A 67 -16.49 -4.12 3.75
C LEU A 67 -17.75 -4.24 2.91
N ILE A 68 -17.61 -4.60 1.62
CA ILE A 68 -18.75 -4.85 0.73
C ILE A 68 -19.61 -5.99 1.25
N ALA A 69 -19.00 -7.07 1.75
CA ALA A 69 -19.74 -8.19 2.34
C ALA A 69 -20.57 -7.73 3.54
N PHE A 70 -19.97 -6.97 4.46
CA PHE A 70 -20.67 -6.39 5.60
C PHE A 70 -21.84 -5.48 5.18
N ALA A 71 -21.62 -4.59 4.21
CA ALA A 71 -22.66 -3.68 3.74
C ALA A 71 -23.86 -4.38 3.09
N ASN A 72 -23.66 -5.58 2.55
CA ASN A 72 -24.71 -6.40 1.94
C ASN A 72 -25.42 -7.36 2.92
N GLU A 73 -25.03 -7.38 4.19
CA GLU A 73 -25.73 -8.16 5.21
C GLU A 73 -27.14 -7.64 5.47
N THR A 74 -28.06 -8.56 5.73
CA THR A 74 -29.48 -8.24 5.88
C THR A 74 -29.73 -7.26 7.04
N GLU A 75 -29.03 -7.43 8.14
CA GLU A 75 -29.13 -6.59 9.33
C GLU A 75 -28.72 -5.14 9.05
N VAL A 76 -27.71 -4.92 8.22
CA VAL A 76 -27.26 -3.59 7.80
C VAL A 76 -28.29 -2.95 6.87
N ILE A 77 -28.71 -3.66 5.83
CA ILE A 77 -29.66 -3.18 4.84
C ILE A 77 -31.01 -2.85 5.47
N ASP A 78 -31.52 -3.72 6.34
CA ASP A 78 -32.84 -3.54 6.97
C ASP A 78 -32.83 -2.39 7.98
N PHE A 79 -31.72 -2.17 8.67
CA PHE A 79 -31.55 -1.01 9.54
C PHE A 79 -31.48 0.29 8.75
N LEU A 80 -30.71 0.34 7.67
CA LEU A 80 -30.59 1.55 6.82
C LEU A 80 -31.92 1.93 6.15
N LYS A 81 -32.82 0.97 5.89
CA LYS A 81 -34.17 1.26 5.36
C LYS A 81 -35.10 1.87 6.39
N ASP A 82 -34.87 1.63 7.67
CA ASP A 82 -35.75 2.09 8.76
C ASP A 82 -34.93 2.38 10.04
N PRO A 83 -34.06 3.40 10.01
CA PRO A 83 -33.11 3.67 11.10
C PRO A 83 -33.76 4.17 12.39
N ALA A 84 -35.03 4.55 12.34
CA ALA A 84 -35.81 4.93 13.51
C ALA A 84 -36.30 3.72 14.33
N ASN A 85 -36.26 2.52 13.78
CA ASN A 85 -36.70 1.30 14.43
C ASN A 85 -35.65 0.81 15.45
N GLU A 86 -36.01 0.84 16.73
CA GLU A 86 -35.14 0.52 17.84
C GLU A 86 -34.68 -0.96 17.83
N GLU A 87 -35.55 -1.89 17.43
CA GLU A 87 -35.20 -3.32 17.35
C GLU A 87 -34.16 -3.56 16.28
N LYS A 88 -34.33 -2.97 15.09
CA LYS A 88 -33.35 -3.05 14.00
C LYS A 88 -32.02 -2.39 14.37
N ARG A 89 -32.06 -1.27 15.10
CA ARG A 89 -30.86 -0.60 15.60
C ARG A 89 -30.05 -1.51 16.52
N VAL A 90 -30.72 -2.18 17.48
CA VAL A 90 -30.06 -3.11 18.40
C VAL A 90 -29.47 -4.29 17.63
N MET A 91 -30.20 -4.86 16.66
CA MET A 91 -29.70 -5.97 15.83
C MET A 91 -28.48 -5.54 15.00
N ALA A 92 -28.53 -4.39 14.35
CA ALA A 92 -27.44 -3.87 13.54
C ALA A 92 -26.19 -3.55 14.40
N GLN A 93 -26.38 -3.00 15.61
CA GLN A 93 -25.28 -2.78 16.55
C GLN A 93 -24.60 -4.09 16.95
N GLN A 94 -25.38 -5.07 17.38
CA GLN A 94 -24.84 -6.39 17.75
C GLN A 94 -24.16 -7.10 16.57
N HIS A 95 -24.74 -6.96 15.37
CA HIS A 95 -24.17 -7.52 14.15
C HIS A 95 -22.82 -6.85 13.83
N THR A 96 -22.75 -5.51 13.91
CA THR A 96 -21.52 -4.75 13.68
C THR A 96 -20.40 -5.17 14.63
N GLU A 97 -20.69 -5.30 15.93
CA GLU A 97 -19.73 -5.77 16.93
C GLU A 97 -19.27 -7.21 16.65
N SER A 98 -20.21 -8.11 16.34
CA SER A 98 -19.93 -9.51 16.02
C SER A 98 -19.11 -9.66 14.74
N TYR A 99 -19.44 -8.90 13.70
CA TYR A 99 -18.68 -8.91 12.43
C TYR A 99 -17.26 -8.40 12.64
N TYR A 100 -17.12 -7.26 13.31
CA TYR A 100 -15.82 -6.66 13.64
C TYR A 100 -14.94 -7.61 14.46
N SER A 101 -15.50 -8.38 15.38
CA SER A 101 -14.73 -9.32 16.21
C SER A 101 -14.00 -10.41 15.43
N ARG A 102 -14.34 -10.60 14.16
CA ARG A 102 -13.74 -11.56 13.23
C ARG A 102 -12.74 -10.95 12.27
N LEU A 103 -12.59 -9.61 12.32
CA LEU A 103 -11.68 -8.87 11.45
C LEU A 103 -10.33 -8.66 12.13
N ASP A 104 -9.26 -8.87 11.38
CA ASP A 104 -7.89 -8.64 11.85
C ASP A 104 -7.39 -7.26 11.39
N ASN A 105 -6.77 -6.53 12.30
CA ASN A 105 -6.13 -5.23 12.05
C ASN A 105 -7.07 -4.09 11.61
N TRP A 106 -8.36 -4.20 11.87
CA TRP A 106 -9.29 -3.09 11.69
C TRP A 106 -9.30 -2.21 12.94
N GLU A 107 -9.36 -0.89 12.75
CA GLU A 107 -9.53 0.03 13.86
C GLU A 107 -10.98 0.07 14.35
N GLY A 108 -11.91 0.03 13.41
CA GLY A 108 -13.33 0.06 13.67
C GLY A 108 -14.15 -0.23 12.42
N LEU A 109 -15.41 -0.61 12.65
CA LEU A 109 -16.41 -0.84 11.63
C LEU A 109 -17.69 -0.11 12.06
N TYR A 110 -18.37 0.59 11.14
CA TYR A 110 -19.53 1.34 11.50
C TYR A 110 -20.57 1.45 10.36
N ILE A 111 -21.79 1.72 10.76
CA ILE A 111 -22.89 2.13 9.88
C ILE A 111 -23.15 3.63 10.15
N GLY A 112 -23.15 4.43 9.10
CA GLY A 112 -23.37 5.86 9.18
C GLY A 112 -24.47 6.31 8.24
N GLU A 113 -25.09 7.43 8.59
CA GLU A 113 -25.98 8.16 7.70
C GLU A 113 -25.18 8.90 6.61
N TRP A 114 -25.87 9.39 5.59
CA TRP A 114 -25.23 10.11 4.47
C TRP A 114 -24.47 11.39 4.89
N ASN A 115 -24.77 11.93 6.05
CA ASN A 115 -24.05 13.04 6.68
C ASN A 115 -22.86 12.59 7.54
N THR A 116 -22.50 11.30 7.49
CA THR A 116 -21.46 10.64 8.29
C THR A 116 -21.71 10.61 9.80
N HIS A 117 -22.97 10.79 10.21
CA HIS A 117 -23.39 10.53 11.59
C HIS A 117 -23.42 9.02 11.84
N ILE A 118 -22.68 8.56 12.83
CA ILE A 118 -22.53 7.13 13.16
C ILE A 118 -23.75 6.65 13.94
N ILE A 119 -24.45 5.66 13.38
CA ILE A 119 -25.67 5.09 13.98
C ILE A 119 -25.47 3.68 14.54
N ALA A 120 -24.41 2.98 14.15
CA ALA A 120 -23.91 1.76 14.78
C ALA A 120 -22.39 1.69 14.60
N HIS A 121 -21.64 1.14 15.57
CA HIS A 121 -20.19 1.08 15.55
C HIS A 121 -19.66 -0.11 16.37
N SER A 122 -18.54 -0.68 15.98
CA SER A 122 -17.85 -1.75 16.73
C SER A 122 -17.40 -1.35 18.14
N ASP A 123 -17.23 -0.05 18.41
CA ASP A 123 -17.13 0.54 19.75
C ASP A 123 -18.35 1.42 20.01
N ILE A 124 -19.19 1.03 20.94
CA ILE A 124 -20.43 1.73 21.29
C ILE A 124 -20.23 3.19 21.71
N ASN A 125 -19.03 3.54 22.23
CA ASN A 125 -18.72 4.90 22.66
C ASN A 125 -18.55 5.89 21.49
N VAL A 126 -18.42 5.38 20.26
CA VAL A 126 -18.27 6.18 19.04
C VAL A 126 -19.62 6.46 18.38
N VAL A 127 -20.66 5.73 18.73
CA VAL A 127 -22.03 5.96 18.22
C VAL A 127 -22.51 7.37 18.57
N GLY A 128 -23.09 8.05 17.60
CA GLY A 128 -23.54 9.44 17.72
C GLY A 128 -22.51 10.50 17.29
N MET A 129 -21.27 10.10 16.99
CA MET A 129 -20.28 11.02 16.41
C MET A 129 -20.59 11.31 14.93
N THR A 130 -20.25 12.50 14.48
CA THR A 130 -20.17 12.85 13.05
C THR A 130 -18.71 12.93 12.65
N THR A 131 -18.32 12.17 11.65
CA THR A 131 -16.89 12.01 11.31
C THR A 131 -16.37 13.02 10.31
N ARG A 132 -17.27 13.64 9.51
CA ARG A 132 -16.92 14.65 8.51
C ARG A 132 -17.95 15.76 8.45
N GLU A 133 -17.48 16.99 8.21
CA GLU A 133 -18.30 18.18 8.07
C GLU A 133 -17.77 19.08 6.95
N GLY A 134 -18.58 20.03 6.49
CA GLY A 134 -18.20 21.04 5.51
C GLY A 134 -17.70 20.46 4.19
N ASP A 135 -16.58 20.97 3.70
CA ASP A 135 -16.00 20.58 2.41
C ASP A 135 -15.55 19.12 2.39
N TYR A 136 -15.05 18.58 3.51
CA TYR A 136 -14.63 17.18 3.63
C TYR A 136 -15.80 16.20 3.52
N LEU A 137 -16.97 16.57 4.03
CA LEU A 137 -18.19 15.78 3.85
C LEU A 137 -18.61 15.77 2.38
N LYS A 138 -18.60 16.94 1.75
CA LYS A 138 -18.97 17.07 0.34
C LYS A 138 -18.03 16.27 -0.57
N GLU A 139 -16.73 16.35 -0.34
CA GLU A 139 -15.72 15.57 -1.08
C GLU A 139 -16.00 14.07 -1.00
N LEU A 140 -16.31 13.55 0.21
CA LEU A 140 -16.67 12.15 0.40
C LEU A 140 -17.93 11.80 -0.37
N GLN A 141 -18.99 12.61 -0.25
CA GLN A 141 -20.28 12.37 -0.90
C GLN A 141 -20.14 12.37 -2.43
N ASP A 142 -19.42 13.33 -3.00
CA ASP A 142 -19.15 13.41 -4.43
C ASP A 142 -18.36 12.17 -4.91
N ALA A 143 -17.31 11.76 -4.17
CA ALA A 143 -16.52 10.58 -4.49
C ALA A 143 -17.31 9.27 -4.42
N MET A 144 -18.22 9.13 -3.44
CA MET A 144 -19.11 7.96 -3.32
C MET A 144 -20.08 7.87 -4.48
N LEU A 145 -20.64 8.98 -4.93
CA LEU A 145 -21.56 9.04 -6.07
C LEU A 145 -20.85 8.71 -7.41
N GLU A 146 -19.64 9.22 -7.60
CA GLU A 146 -18.86 8.96 -8.82
C GLU A 146 -18.43 7.50 -8.95
N ARG A 147 -18.14 6.84 -7.82
CA ARG A 147 -17.56 5.47 -7.79
C ARG A 147 -18.60 4.37 -7.61
N ASN A 148 -19.86 4.71 -7.60
CA ASN A 148 -20.96 3.75 -7.52
C ASN A 148 -20.87 2.79 -6.32
N GLY A 149 -20.49 3.34 -5.16
CA GLY A 149 -20.63 2.66 -3.89
C GLY A 149 -19.36 2.41 -3.09
N LEU A 150 -18.23 2.03 -3.68
CA LEU A 150 -16.99 1.80 -2.93
C LEU A 150 -16.01 2.96 -3.13
N TYR A 151 -15.59 3.58 -2.05
CA TYR A 151 -14.59 4.63 -2.04
C TYR A 151 -13.45 4.34 -1.06
N ASN A 152 -12.23 4.27 -1.57
CA ASN A 152 -11.01 4.18 -0.79
C ASN A 152 -10.43 5.60 -0.64
N ALA A 153 -10.55 6.16 0.55
CA ALA A 153 -10.07 7.50 0.88
C ALA A 153 -8.55 7.52 1.16
N GLY A 154 -7.90 6.36 1.10
CA GLY A 154 -6.48 6.22 1.40
C GLY A 154 -6.18 6.29 2.89
N ILE A 155 -4.95 6.72 3.21
CA ILE A 155 -4.49 6.82 4.59
C ILE A 155 -4.88 8.18 5.15
N ILE A 156 -5.69 8.16 6.20
CA ILE A 156 -6.16 9.35 6.92
C ILE A 156 -5.84 9.25 8.42
N VAL A 157 -5.98 10.37 9.12
CA VAL A 157 -6.01 10.37 10.58
C VAL A 157 -7.43 10.04 11.03
N SER A 158 -7.60 8.98 11.82
CA SER A 158 -8.90 8.58 12.36
C SER A 158 -9.47 9.68 13.25
N PRO A 159 -10.72 10.16 13.00
CA PRO A 159 -11.37 11.11 13.89
C PRO A 159 -11.72 10.51 15.26
N ALA A 160 -11.83 9.21 15.37
CA ALA A 160 -12.16 8.52 16.63
C ALA A 160 -10.91 8.30 17.52
N SER A 161 -9.76 7.89 16.94
CA SER A 161 -8.59 7.48 17.73
C SER A 161 -7.37 8.37 17.56
N GLY A 162 -7.31 9.20 16.51
CA GLY A 162 -6.12 9.98 16.12
C GLY A 162 -5.00 9.17 15.47
N LYS A 163 -5.21 7.89 15.18
CA LYS A 163 -4.22 7.02 14.51
C LYS A 163 -4.30 7.16 12.99
N LEU A 164 -3.21 6.83 12.30
CA LEU A 164 -3.23 6.66 10.85
C LEU A 164 -3.93 5.35 10.48
N ILE A 165 -4.94 5.44 9.63
CA ILE A 165 -5.75 4.31 9.18
C ILE A 165 -5.93 4.34 7.67
N LEU A 166 -6.17 3.18 7.05
CA LEU A 166 -6.79 3.08 5.73
C LEU A 166 -8.30 3.25 5.91
N SER A 167 -8.90 4.23 5.23
CA SER A 167 -10.33 4.53 5.36
C SER A 167 -11.08 4.14 4.10
N LEU A 168 -12.07 3.27 4.27
CA LEU A 168 -12.91 2.72 3.21
C LEU A 168 -14.37 3.05 3.48
N TYR A 169 -15.14 3.31 2.43
CA TYR A 169 -16.58 3.61 2.49
C TYR A 169 -17.33 2.86 1.40
N CYS A 170 -18.52 2.35 1.69
CA CYS A 170 -19.44 1.75 0.72
C CYS A 170 -20.91 1.98 1.07
#